data_0fea81475278137105e8480e55dff624
#
_entry.id   0fea81475278137105e8480e55dff624
#
_cell.length_a   1.000
_cell.length_b   1.000
_cell.length_c   1.000
_cell.angle_alpha   90.00
_cell.angle_beta   90.00
_cell.angle_gamma   90.00
#
_symmetry.space_group_name_H-M   'P 1'
#
loop_
_entity.id
_entity.type
_entity.pdbx_description
1 polymer ?
#
loop_
_entity_poly.entity_id
_entity_poly.type
_entity_poly.pdbx_seq_one_letter_code
_entity_poly.pdbx_strand_id
1 'polypeptide(L)'
;MPEEIEIEIVRPVNPAGVSFVKYLWGAVGARNRSVLQNYRREFSRLIQRLGFKIDEKTGGKHITGKIVIELEGDKPLRAKAVDLKVWDVVDEIKEEIVAEAE
;
A
#
# COMPACT_ATOMS: atom_id res chain seq x y z
N MET A 1 15.69 9.31 17.63
CA MET A 1 14.97 9.72 16.41
C MET A 1 14.15 8.55 15.88
N PRO A 2 12.91 8.79 15.45
CA PRO A 2 12.14 7.71 14.84
C PRO A 2 12.77 7.30 13.51
N GLU A 3 12.73 6.02 13.25
CA GLU A 3 13.14 5.45 11.98
C GLU A 3 11.98 5.52 11.00
N GLU A 4 12.30 5.59 9.73
CA GLU A 4 11.28 5.58 8.67
C GLU A 4 11.53 4.43 7.70
N ILE A 5 10.45 3.80 7.28
CA ILE A 5 10.48 2.82 6.18
C ILE A 5 9.65 3.40 5.04
N GLU A 6 10.28 3.59 3.88
CA GLU A 6 9.58 4.01 2.68
C GLU A 6 9.27 2.79 1.81
N ILE A 7 8.03 2.69 1.39
CA ILE A 7 7.56 1.61 0.51
C ILE A 7 6.92 2.23 -0.71
N GLU A 8 7.42 1.86 -1.88
CA GLU A 8 6.85 2.33 -3.13
C GLU A 8 5.84 1.32 -3.66
N ILE A 9 4.62 1.79 -3.91
CA ILE A 9 3.58 1.00 -4.53
C ILE A 9 3.63 1.28 -6.02
N VAL A 10 4.14 0.33 -6.79
CA VAL A 10 4.38 0.50 -8.23
C VAL A 10 3.23 0.03 -9.09
N ARG A 11 2.32 -0.78 -8.55
CA ARG A 11 1.13 -1.26 -9.25
C ARG A 11 -0.12 -0.74 -8.58
N PRO A 12 -1.13 -0.31 -9.35
CA PRO A 12 -2.37 0.18 -8.75
C PRO A 12 -3.02 -0.83 -7.82
N VAL A 13 -3.32 -0.41 -6.59
CA VAL A 13 -3.99 -1.23 -5.58
C VAL A 13 -5.18 -0.48 -5.00
N ASN A 14 -6.17 -1.23 -4.55
CA ASN A 14 -7.30 -0.67 -3.82
C ASN A 14 -6.87 -0.37 -2.38
N PRO A 15 -6.84 0.91 -1.96
CA PRO A 15 -6.35 1.25 -0.61
C PRO A 15 -7.22 0.71 0.52
N ALA A 16 -8.51 0.45 0.27
CA ALA A 16 -9.40 -0.14 1.27
C ALA A 16 -9.40 -1.68 1.24
N GLY A 17 -8.67 -2.27 0.31
CA GLY A 17 -8.68 -3.72 0.12
C GLY A 17 -7.61 -4.47 0.90
N VAL A 18 -7.75 -5.78 0.93
CA VAL A 18 -6.80 -6.68 1.58
C VAL A 18 -5.43 -6.63 0.91
N SER A 19 -5.40 -6.43 -0.41
CA SER A 19 -4.14 -6.35 -1.18
C SER A 19 -3.21 -5.24 -0.70
N PHE A 20 -3.78 -4.11 -0.30
CA PHE A 20 -3.00 -2.98 0.23
C PHE A 20 -2.25 -3.39 1.51
N VAL A 21 -2.97 -4.00 2.45
CA VAL A 21 -2.39 -4.44 3.72
C VAL A 21 -1.33 -5.53 3.48
N LYS A 22 -1.64 -6.51 2.64
CA LYS A 22 -0.71 -7.60 2.33
C LYS A 22 0.57 -7.12 1.65
N TYR A 23 0.44 -6.17 0.73
CA TYR A 23 1.59 -5.58 0.06
C TYR A 23 2.54 -4.92 1.07
N LEU A 24 1.98 -4.15 1.99
CA LEU A 24 2.78 -3.46 3.00
C LEU A 24 3.35 -4.42 4.04
N TRP A 25 2.63 -5.48 4.39
CA TRP A 25 3.17 -6.54 5.24
C TRP A 25 4.42 -7.17 4.62
N GLY A 26 4.35 -7.52 3.34
CA GLY A 26 5.47 -8.12 2.64
C GLY A 26 6.67 -7.19 2.59
N ALA A 27 6.45 -5.92 2.29
CA ALA A 27 7.52 -4.95 2.17
C ALA A 27 8.19 -4.64 3.52
N VAL A 28 7.40 -4.48 4.58
CA VAL A 28 7.93 -4.22 5.93
C VAL A 28 8.61 -5.47 6.48
N GLY A 29 8.02 -6.64 6.27
CA GLY A 29 8.61 -7.90 6.73
C GLY A 29 9.98 -8.18 6.10
N ALA A 30 10.18 -7.77 4.85
CA ALA A 30 11.47 -7.92 4.19
C ALA A 30 12.54 -6.97 4.73
N ARG A 31 12.14 -5.82 5.26
CA ARG A 31 13.07 -4.80 5.78
C ARG A 31 13.25 -4.87 7.28
N ASN A 32 12.19 -5.13 8.02
CA ASN A 32 12.21 -5.18 9.48
C ASN A 32 11.16 -6.17 9.97
N ARG A 33 11.58 -7.42 10.08
CA ARG A 33 10.71 -8.52 10.50
C ARG A 33 10.18 -8.34 11.92
N SER A 34 10.93 -7.67 12.80
CA SER A 34 10.56 -7.46 14.19
C SER A 34 9.26 -6.67 14.35
N VAL A 35 8.97 -5.76 13.43
CA VAL A 35 7.72 -4.99 13.43
C VAL A 35 6.52 -5.94 13.38
N LEU A 36 6.54 -6.91 12.45
CA LEU A 36 5.46 -7.87 12.30
C LEU A 36 5.44 -8.92 13.42
N GLN A 37 6.61 -9.28 13.96
CA GLN A 37 6.68 -10.24 15.06
C GLN A 37 6.12 -9.67 16.36
N ASN A 38 6.42 -8.41 16.65
CA ASN A 38 6.09 -7.78 17.93
C ASN A 38 4.88 -6.87 17.89
N TYR A 39 4.56 -6.28 16.72
CA TYR A 39 3.54 -5.24 16.59
C TYR A 39 2.61 -5.46 15.40
N ARG A 40 2.36 -6.73 15.03
CA ARG A 40 1.53 -7.06 13.87
C ARG A 40 0.16 -6.42 13.90
N ARG A 41 -0.51 -6.47 15.06
CA ARG A 41 -1.86 -5.93 15.21
C ARG A 41 -1.86 -4.41 15.07
N GLU A 42 -0.93 -3.76 15.74
CA GLU A 42 -0.79 -2.30 15.71
C GLU A 42 -0.48 -1.81 14.30
N PHE A 43 0.44 -2.49 13.63
CA PHE A 43 0.79 -2.21 12.25
C PHE A 43 -0.42 -2.37 11.33
N SER A 44 -1.12 -3.50 11.43
CA SER A 44 -2.28 -3.78 10.57
C SER A 44 -3.37 -2.73 10.74
N ARG A 45 -3.66 -2.33 11.98
CA ARG A 45 -4.66 -1.29 12.25
C ARG A 45 -4.26 0.05 11.68
N LEU A 46 -2.99 0.41 11.82
CA LEU A 46 -2.46 1.67 11.29
C LEU A 46 -2.60 1.72 9.77
N ILE A 47 -2.22 0.64 9.09
CA ILE A 47 -2.30 0.55 7.63
C ILE A 47 -3.75 0.56 7.16
N GLN A 48 -4.65 -0.13 7.86
CA GLN A 48 -6.08 -0.11 7.52
C GLN A 48 -6.65 1.31 7.64
N ARG A 49 -6.31 2.03 8.70
CA ARG A 49 -6.74 3.42 8.88
C ARG A 49 -6.24 4.31 7.76
N LEU A 50 -4.98 4.14 7.39
CA LEU A 50 -4.41 4.91 6.28
C LEU A 50 -5.14 4.59 4.97
N GLY A 51 -5.38 3.30 4.71
CA GLY A 51 -6.08 2.86 3.51
C GLY A 51 -7.48 3.45 3.41
N PHE A 52 -8.23 3.48 4.49
CA PHE A 52 -9.57 4.07 4.51
C PHE A 52 -9.54 5.57 4.28
N LYS A 53 -8.55 6.27 4.83
CA LYS A 53 -8.39 7.71 4.58
C LYS A 53 -8.06 8.01 3.13
N ILE A 54 -7.22 7.19 2.51
CA ILE A 54 -6.91 7.32 1.08
C ILE A 54 -8.16 7.04 0.26
N ASP A 55 -8.91 6.00 0.60
CA ASP A 55 -10.13 5.62 -0.09
C ASP A 55 -11.18 6.75 -0.08
N GLU A 56 -11.32 7.43 1.03
CA GLU A 56 -12.21 8.61 1.14
C GLU A 56 -11.80 9.72 0.17
N LYS A 57 -10.50 9.96 0.02
CA LYS A 57 -9.98 10.99 -0.87
C LYS A 57 -10.12 10.63 -2.34
N THR A 58 -10.01 9.34 -2.68
CA THR A 58 -9.97 8.88 -4.07
C THR A 58 -11.32 8.38 -4.57
N GLY A 59 -12.31 8.26 -3.69
CA GLY A 59 -13.64 7.75 -4.08
C GLY A 59 -13.61 6.27 -4.49
N GLY A 60 -12.78 5.48 -3.84
CA GLY A 60 -12.70 4.04 -4.08
C GLY A 60 -11.82 3.63 -5.24
N LYS A 61 -11.06 4.55 -5.81
CA LYS A 61 -10.18 4.26 -6.94
C LYS A 61 -8.86 3.67 -6.48
N HIS A 62 -8.18 2.96 -7.37
CA HIS A 62 -6.87 2.39 -7.11
C HIS A 62 -5.79 3.47 -7.10
N ILE A 63 -4.73 3.24 -6.34
CA ILE A 63 -3.63 4.21 -6.19
C ILE A 63 -2.27 3.56 -6.37
N THR A 64 -1.30 4.38 -6.76
CA THR A 64 0.13 4.12 -6.61
C THR A 64 0.74 5.29 -5.85
N GLY A 65 1.93 5.10 -5.33
CA GLY A 65 2.63 6.16 -4.61
C GLY A 65 3.57 5.60 -3.57
N LYS A 66 3.92 6.44 -2.60
CA LYS A 66 4.83 6.05 -1.52
C LYS A 66 4.10 6.03 -0.19
N ILE A 67 4.37 5.01 0.59
CA ILE A 67 3.91 4.91 1.97
C ILE A 67 5.14 5.02 2.87
N VAL A 68 5.08 5.94 3.81
CA VAL A 68 6.17 6.15 4.78
C VAL A 68 5.65 5.75 6.15
N ILE A 69 6.34 4.83 6.80
CA ILE A 69 5.98 4.33 8.12
C ILE A 69 7.04 4.78 9.10
N GLU A 70 6.63 5.54 10.10
CA GLU A 70 7.51 6.01 11.17
C GLU A 70 7.48 5.02 12.32
N LEU A 71 8.65 4.63 12.79
CA LEU A 71 8.83 3.66 13.86
C LEU A 71 9.62 4.27 15.02
N GLU A 72 9.30 3.83 16.22
CA GLU A 72 10.15 4.06 17.39
C GLU A 72 10.60 2.69 17.90
N GLY A 73 11.88 2.35 17.69
CA GLY A 73 12.30 0.97 17.76
C GLY A 73 11.57 0.17 16.69
N ASP A 74 10.84 -0.86 17.09
CA ASP A 74 10.01 -1.64 16.15
C ASP A 74 8.53 -1.28 16.21
N LYS A 75 8.17 -0.31 17.06
CA LYS A 75 6.78 0.08 17.25
C LYS A 75 6.35 1.09 16.17
N PRO A 76 5.31 0.75 15.39
CA PRO A 76 4.81 1.71 14.41
C PRO A 76 4.07 2.86 15.10
N LEU A 77 4.47 4.09 14.76
CA LEU A 77 3.90 5.30 15.34
C LEU A 77 2.92 5.97 14.39
N ARG A 78 3.29 6.07 13.13
CA ARG A 78 2.53 6.82 12.15
C ARG A 78 2.81 6.29 10.75
N ALA A 79 1.79 6.34 9.90
CA ALA A 79 1.95 6.03 8.48
C ALA A 79 1.39 7.20 7.68
N LYS A 80 2.07 7.54 6.60
CA LYS A 80 1.61 8.60 5.71
C LYS A 80 1.79 8.17 4.26
N ALA A 81 0.92 8.67 3.40
CA ALA A 81 0.98 8.45 1.97
C ALA A 81 1.41 9.73 1.29
N VAL A 82 2.39 9.64 0.41
CA VAL A 82 2.91 10.81 -0.32
C VAL A 82 3.01 10.47 -1.80
N ASP A 83 2.92 11.50 -2.64
CA ASP A 83 3.05 11.37 -4.09
C ASP A 83 2.07 10.34 -4.67
N LEU A 84 0.83 10.36 -4.20
CA LEU A 84 -0.19 9.44 -4.66
C LEU A 84 -0.67 9.79 -6.06
N LYS A 85 -0.83 8.75 -6.88
CA LYS A 85 -1.49 8.84 -8.18
C LYS A 85 -2.76 8.00 -8.13
N VAL A 86 -3.83 8.55 -8.68
CA VAL A 86 -5.13 7.88 -8.71
C VAL A 86 -5.34 7.29 -10.09
N TRP A 87 -5.72 6.02 -10.14
CA TRP A 87 -5.88 5.28 -11.38
C TRP A 87 -7.36 4.95 -11.59
N ASP A 88 -7.81 5.11 -12.84
CA ASP A 88 -9.20 4.85 -13.19
C ASP A 88 -9.26 4.21 -14.57
N VAL A 89 -10.38 3.59 -14.86
CA VAL A 89 -10.63 3.03 -16.19
C VAL A 89 -10.92 4.19 -17.13
N VAL A 90 -10.11 4.32 -18.18
CA VAL A 90 -10.30 5.36 -19.20
C VAL A 90 -10.93 4.81 -20.46
N ASP A 91 -10.83 3.51 -20.67
CA ASP A 91 -11.42 2.82 -21.81
C ASP A 91 -11.44 1.32 -21.55
N GLU A 92 -12.33 0.63 -22.23
CA GLU A 92 -12.40 -0.84 -22.18
C GLU A 92 -12.26 -1.39 -23.60
N ILE A 93 -11.38 -2.36 -23.77
CA ILE A 93 -11.18 -3.04 -25.05
C ILE A 93 -11.94 -4.34 -24.97
N LYS A 94 -13.07 -4.41 -25.68
CA LYS A 94 -13.93 -5.59 -25.66
C LYS A 94 -13.53 -6.63 -26.70
N GLU A 95 -12.67 -6.24 -27.62
CA GLU A 95 -12.15 -7.15 -28.63
C GLU A 95 -11.11 -8.08 -28.04
N GLU A 96 -11.12 -9.34 -28.49
CA GLU A 96 -10.08 -10.27 -28.14
C GLU A 96 -8.82 -9.92 -28.92
N ILE A 97 -7.70 -9.75 -28.20
CA ILE A 97 -6.40 -9.47 -28.81
C ILE A 97 -5.58 -10.74 -28.76
N VAL A 98 -5.21 -11.25 -29.93
CA VAL A 98 -4.51 -12.54 -30.05
C VAL A 98 -3.17 -12.34 -30.71
N ALA A 99 -2.14 -12.99 -30.15
CA ALA A 99 -0.84 -13.12 -30.79
C ALA A 99 -0.60 -14.62 -31.01
N GLU A 100 -0.04 -14.96 -32.15
CA GLU A 100 0.28 -16.34 -32.48
C GLU A 100 1.78 -16.54 -32.54
N ALA A 101 2.23 -17.77 -32.24
CA ALA A 101 3.62 -18.14 -32.32
C ALA A 101 4.06 -18.20 -33.79
N GLU A 102 5.29 -17.76 -34.10
CA GLU A 102 5.85 -17.83 -35.42
C GLU A 102 6.35 -19.26 -35.73
#